data_ba7dd5794409d4904165e1a5963561f5
#
_entry.id   ba7dd5794409d4904165e1a5963561f5
#
_cell.length_a   1.000
_cell.length_b   1.000
_cell.length_c   1.000
_cell.angle_alpha   90.00
_cell.angle_beta   90.00
_cell.angle_gamma   90.00
#
_symmetry.space_group_name_H-M   'P 1'
#
loop_
_entity.id
_entity.type
_entity.pdbx_description
1 polymer ?
#
loop_
_entity_poly.entity_id
_entity_poly.type
_entity_poly.pdbx_seq_one_letter_code
_entity_poly.pdbx_strand_id
1 'polypeptide(L)'
;KIKFNGEGDAWIIALNNNGKQLWEESFGGRGTDGANNTLLVSDGGYLMVGYTDAYGYGKNDVQIIKTDPYGSKEWSRVYGGKKDDYGWAVTESFDSGFVIAGETFSFGRGQNDIYVIKLDSLGNKIWDNSFGGLAQEVGYAISKHDDGGYLIVGQTKSYGKGSSDGIILKINSQGQKEWEKHYGGKGLDYFNSILKDDKNNYLITGSSRSSTEGGSQAWIVNIDTDGYIIWENTYGNTGDNAFNMMKKVPEFGYIAIGTSSSFFSKGKSDVLMMQVDSMGNKQWL
;
A
#
# COMPACT_ATOMS: atom_id res chain seq x y z
N LYS A 1 0.17 -13.78 27.15
CA LYS A 1 1.60 -13.93 26.75
C LYS A 1 1.62 -14.36 25.30
N ILE A 2 2.11 -13.48 24.42
CA ILE A 2 2.33 -13.79 23.01
C ILE A 2 3.32 -14.95 22.95
N LYS A 3 3.04 -15.93 22.09
CA LYS A 3 3.98 -16.98 21.73
C LYS A 3 4.39 -16.75 20.28
N PHE A 4 5.59 -16.31 20.05
CA PHE A 4 6.21 -16.35 18.74
C PHE A 4 6.65 -17.79 18.43
N ASN A 5 6.33 -18.28 17.25
CA ASN A 5 6.59 -19.65 16.83
C ASN A 5 7.78 -19.79 15.87
N GLY A 6 8.37 -18.68 15.43
CA GLY A 6 9.44 -18.61 14.43
C GLY A 6 10.47 -17.53 14.71
N GLU A 7 11.15 -17.10 13.65
CA GLU A 7 12.11 -15.98 13.69
C GLU A 7 11.42 -14.62 13.77
N GLY A 8 10.16 -14.54 13.30
CA GLY A 8 9.27 -13.38 13.41
C GLY A 8 7.84 -13.77 13.04
N ASP A 9 6.86 -13.27 13.77
CA ASP A 9 5.44 -13.52 13.51
C ASP A 9 4.71 -12.21 13.22
N ALA A 10 3.69 -12.28 12.37
CA ALA A 10 2.75 -11.17 12.16
C ALA A 10 2.04 -10.84 13.48
N TRP A 11 2.08 -9.58 13.90
CA TRP A 11 1.58 -9.14 15.18
C TRP A 11 0.56 -8.01 15.04
N ILE A 12 -0.55 -8.11 15.79
CA ILE A 12 -1.60 -7.10 15.85
C ILE A 12 -1.90 -6.74 17.29
N ILE A 13 -2.10 -5.45 17.55
CA ILE A 13 -2.53 -4.90 18.84
C ILE A 13 -3.78 -4.06 18.63
N ALA A 14 -4.79 -4.28 19.46
CA ALA A 14 -5.93 -3.37 19.55
C ALA A 14 -5.78 -2.44 20.76
N LEU A 15 -5.96 -1.15 20.53
CA LEU A 15 -5.92 -0.12 21.54
C LEU A 15 -7.27 0.58 21.66
N ASN A 16 -7.64 1.04 22.84
CA ASN A 16 -8.76 1.95 23.01
C ASN A 16 -8.35 3.40 22.65
N ASN A 17 -9.32 4.34 22.70
CA ASN A 17 -9.09 5.76 22.37
C ASN A 17 -8.07 6.47 23.27
N ASN A 18 -7.72 5.89 24.43
CA ASN A 18 -6.72 6.42 25.33
C ASN A 18 -5.35 5.73 25.16
N GLY A 19 -5.18 4.92 24.12
CA GLY A 19 -3.94 4.18 23.84
C GLY A 19 -3.70 2.97 24.76
N LYS A 20 -4.69 2.59 25.59
CA LYS A 20 -4.57 1.39 26.43
C LYS A 20 -4.85 0.14 25.61
N GLN A 21 -3.97 -0.84 25.69
CA GLN A 21 -4.11 -2.14 25.06
C GLN A 21 -5.39 -2.85 25.51
N LEU A 22 -6.20 -3.29 24.55
CA LEU A 22 -7.37 -4.12 24.77
C LEU A 22 -7.01 -5.60 24.64
N TRP A 23 -6.35 -5.95 23.54
CA TRP A 23 -5.83 -7.28 23.26
C TRP A 23 -4.65 -7.20 22.29
N GLU A 24 -3.92 -8.29 22.19
CA GLU A 24 -2.85 -8.48 21.21
C GLU A 24 -2.81 -9.96 20.79
N GLU A 25 -2.49 -10.20 19.52
CA GLU A 25 -2.35 -11.55 18.95
C GLU A 25 -1.18 -11.60 17.97
N SER A 26 -0.57 -12.79 17.85
CA SER A 26 0.47 -13.05 16.86
C SER A 26 0.11 -14.27 16.03
N PHE A 27 0.49 -14.22 14.75
CA PHE A 27 0.17 -15.24 13.77
C PHE A 27 1.41 -15.55 12.93
N GLY A 28 1.79 -16.81 12.90
CA GLY A 28 2.95 -17.26 12.14
C GLY A 28 3.21 -18.75 12.32
N GLY A 29 4.27 -19.20 11.67
CA GLY A 29 4.78 -20.57 11.70
C GLY A 29 6.18 -20.65 12.28
N ARG A 30 7.01 -21.55 11.72
CA ARG A 30 8.42 -21.70 12.17
C ARG A 30 9.38 -20.75 11.48
N GLY A 31 8.93 -20.04 10.45
CA GLY A 31 9.74 -19.12 9.67
C GLY A 31 9.55 -17.67 10.08
N THR A 32 9.64 -16.78 9.10
CA THR A 32 9.40 -15.35 9.23
C THR A 32 8.06 -15.01 8.62
N ASP A 33 7.19 -14.45 9.41
CA ASP A 33 5.85 -14.01 9.00
C ASP A 33 5.72 -12.52 9.28
N GLY A 34 5.18 -11.75 8.33
CA GLY A 34 5.02 -10.30 8.47
C GLY A 34 3.65 -9.83 8.03
N ALA A 35 3.14 -8.80 8.71
CA ALA A 35 1.95 -8.07 8.29
C ALA A 35 2.35 -6.67 7.80
N ASN A 36 1.99 -6.35 6.55
CA ASN A 36 2.28 -5.07 5.91
C ASN A 36 1.10 -4.11 5.98
N ASN A 37 -0.13 -4.64 6.02
CA ASN A 37 -1.35 -3.84 6.08
C ASN A 37 -2.44 -4.54 6.89
N THR A 38 -3.31 -3.73 7.50
CA THR A 38 -4.48 -4.21 8.24
C THR A 38 -5.70 -3.39 7.87
N LEU A 39 -6.79 -4.07 7.57
CA LEU A 39 -8.09 -3.49 7.23
C LEU A 39 -9.09 -3.84 8.34
N LEU A 40 -9.82 -2.84 8.84
CA LEU A 40 -11.04 -3.07 9.61
C LEU A 40 -12.14 -3.44 8.61
N VAL A 41 -12.69 -4.63 8.75
CA VAL A 41 -13.71 -5.19 7.86
C VAL A 41 -15.10 -4.75 8.31
N SER A 42 -16.06 -4.70 7.38
CA SER A 42 -17.44 -4.27 7.64
C SER A 42 -18.18 -5.12 8.69
N ASP A 43 -17.72 -6.35 8.95
CA ASP A 43 -18.23 -7.23 10.02
C ASP A 43 -17.65 -6.91 11.42
N GLY A 44 -16.76 -5.92 11.52
CA GLY A 44 -16.07 -5.51 12.74
C GLY A 44 -14.78 -6.27 13.04
N GLY A 45 -14.47 -7.31 12.31
CA GLY A 45 -13.19 -8.02 12.40
C GLY A 45 -12.06 -7.36 11.64
N TYR A 46 -10.90 -7.98 11.61
CA TYR A 46 -9.71 -7.42 10.94
C TYR A 46 -9.20 -8.39 9.88
N LEU A 47 -8.73 -7.83 8.77
CA LEU A 47 -8.01 -8.57 7.74
C LEU A 47 -6.59 -8.04 7.66
N MET A 48 -5.61 -8.90 7.92
CA MET A 48 -4.18 -8.60 7.74
C MET A 48 -3.69 -9.20 6.43
N VAL A 49 -2.81 -8.49 5.76
CA VAL A 49 -2.09 -8.96 4.58
C VAL A 49 -0.60 -8.72 4.74
N GLY A 50 0.21 -9.67 4.26
CA GLY A 50 1.66 -9.58 4.31
C GLY A 50 2.31 -10.77 3.65
N TYR A 51 3.25 -11.43 4.32
CA TYR A 51 4.00 -12.55 3.77
C TYR A 51 4.32 -13.61 4.83
N THR A 52 4.62 -14.81 4.36
CA THR A 52 5.08 -15.94 5.17
C THR A 52 6.11 -16.76 4.41
N ASP A 53 7.16 -17.20 5.07
CA ASP A 53 8.07 -18.25 4.57
C ASP A 53 7.85 -19.61 5.28
N ALA A 54 6.93 -19.63 6.26
CA ALA A 54 6.57 -20.84 6.99
C ALA A 54 5.58 -21.75 6.24
N TYR A 55 4.82 -21.18 5.30
CA TYR A 55 3.76 -21.85 4.55
C TYR A 55 3.83 -21.45 3.09
N GLY A 56 3.27 -22.31 2.19
CA GLY A 56 3.19 -22.00 0.75
C GLY A 56 4.14 -22.81 -0.09
N TYR A 57 4.50 -22.31 -1.27
CA TYR A 57 5.26 -23.01 -2.30
C TYR A 57 6.61 -22.37 -2.62
N GLY A 58 6.85 -21.13 -2.18
CA GLY A 58 8.03 -20.33 -2.45
C GLY A 58 8.96 -20.19 -1.26
N LYS A 59 9.67 -19.06 -1.23
CA LYS A 59 10.36 -18.58 -0.05
C LYS A 59 9.39 -17.77 0.79
N ASN A 60 8.89 -16.64 0.24
CA ASN A 60 7.82 -15.87 0.84
C ASN A 60 6.59 -15.99 -0.06
N ASP A 61 5.44 -16.19 0.52
CA ASP A 61 4.14 -16.18 -0.15
C ASP A 61 3.21 -15.18 0.53
N VAL A 62 2.26 -14.61 -0.22
CA VAL A 62 1.28 -13.67 0.32
C VAL A 62 0.46 -14.36 1.40
N GLN A 63 0.56 -13.89 2.64
CA GLN A 63 -0.23 -14.35 3.77
C GLN A 63 -1.41 -13.40 4.00
N ILE A 64 -2.59 -13.98 4.22
CA ILE A 64 -3.82 -13.26 4.54
C ILE A 64 -4.45 -13.91 5.75
N ILE A 65 -4.77 -13.09 6.76
CA ILE A 65 -5.32 -13.56 8.04
C ILE A 65 -6.56 -12.75 8.37
N LYS A 66 -7.70 -13.40 8.53
CA LYS A 66 -8.96 -12.79 9.00
C LYS A 66 -9.17 -13.15 10.46
N THR A 67 -9.52 -12.15 11.26
CA THR A 67 -9.90 -12.30 12.65
C THR A 67 -11.30 -11.77 12.90
N ASP A 68 -11.90 -12.20 14.01
CA ASP A 68 -13.07 -11.56 14.59
C ASP A 68 -12.71 -10.19 15.23
N PRO A 69 -13.69 -9.42 15.77
CA PRO A 69 -13.42 -8.14 16.44
C PRO A 69 -12.53 -8.25 17.70
N TYR A 70 -12.36 -9.44 18.24
CA TYR A 70 -11.58 -9.70 19.45
C TYR A 70 -10.18 -10.25 19.17
N GLY A 71 -9.80 -10.33 17.88
CA GLY A 71 -8.49 -10.83 17.46
C GLY A 71 -8.41 -12.35 17.26
N SER A 72 -9.48 -13.11 17.52
CA SER A 72 -9.47 -14.56 17.32
C SER A 72 -9.46 -14.88 15.82
N LYS A 73 -8.52 -15.72 15.38
CA LYS A 73 -8.39 -16.08 13.97
C LYS A 73 -9.60 -16.86 13.48
N GLU A 74 -10.28 -16.34 12.45
CA GLU A 74 -11.35 -17.04 11.75
C GLU A 74 -10.80 -17.94 10.64
N TRP A 75 -9.91 -17.40 9.82
CA TRP A 75 -9.22 -18.14 8.76
C TRP A 75 -7.89 -17.51 8.41
N SER A 76 -7.04 -18.27 7.75
CA SER A 76 -5.85 -17.78 7.06
C SER A 76 -5.71 -18.45 5.70
N ARG A 77 -5.10 -17.73 4.74
CA ARG A 77 -4.82 -18.19 3.39
C ARG A 77 -3.42 -17.77 2.98
N VAL A 78 -2.83 -18.57 2.10
CA VAL A 78 -1.51 -18.29 1.53
C VAL A 78 -1.61 -18.44 0.02
N TYR A 79 -1.10 -17.43 -0.71
CA TYR A 79 -1.12 -17.37 -2.16
C TYR A 79 0.22 -16.92 -2.69
N GLY A 80 0.71 -17.62 -3.69
CA GLY A 80 1.99 -17.34 -4.34
C GLY A 80 2.42 -18.50 -5.22
N GLY A 81 3.69 -18.52 -5.58
CA GLY A 81 4.26 -19.53 -6.43
C GLY A 81 5.62 -20.03 -5.92
N LYS A 82 6.57 -20.28 -6.80
CA LYS A 82 7.87 -20.90 -6.44
C LYS A 82 8.91 -19.90 -5.94
N LYS A 83 8.67 -18.62 -6.07
CA LYS A 83 9.58 -17.54 -5.66
C LYS A 83 8.93 -16.69 -4.58
N ASP A 84 9.49 -15.52 -4.35
CA ASP A 84 8.94 -14.58 -3.37
C ASP A 84 7.69 -13.87 -3.91
N ASP A 85 6.65 -13.79 -3.07
CA ASP A 85 5.40 -13.09 -3.35
C ASP A 85 4.96 -12.34 -2.08
N TYR A 86 4.62 -11.05 -2.20
CA TYR A 86 4.32 -10.18 -1.05
C TYR A 86 2.97 -9.47 -1.23
N GLY A 87 2.15 -9.43 -0.18
CA GLY A 87 0.98 -8.59 -0.10
C GLY A 87 1.31 -7.27 0.60
N TRP A 88 1.00 -6.13 -0.02
CA TRP A 88 1.28 -4.81 0.52
C TRP A 88 0.04 -4.06 0.99
N ALA A 89 -1.09 -4.26 0.32
CA ALA A 89 -2.32 -3.57 0.63
C ALA A 89 -3.55 -4.42 0.39
N VAL A 90 -4.64 -4.09 1.08
CA VAL A 90 -5.93 -4.76 0.94
C VAL A 90 -7.08 -3.77 1.02
N THR A 91 -8.15 -4.04 0.29
CA THR A 91 -9.45 -3.36 0.40
C THR A 91 -10.58 -4.37 0.36
N GLU A 92 -11.68 -4.06 1.05
CA GLU A 92 -12.95 -4.78 0.83
C GLU A 92 -13.44 -4.54 -0.59
N SER A 93 -13.97 -5.56 -1.23
CA SER A 93 -14.61 -5.43 -2.52
C SER A 93 -16.10 -5.11 -2.39
N PHE A 94 -16.76 -4.79 -3.51
CA PHE A 94 -18.18 -4.44 -3.53
C PHE A 94 -19.09 -5.64 -3.25
N ASP A 95 -18.59 -6.86 -3.38
CA ASP A 95 -19.30 -8.13 -3.15
C ASP A 95 -18.94 -8.78 -1.80
N SER A 96 -18.48 -7.97 -0.83
CA SER A 96 -18.08 -8.38 0.52
C SER A 96 -16.88 -9.36 0.56
N GLY A 97 -16.15 -9.50 -0.53
CA GLY A 97 -14.86 -10.18 -0.57
C GLY A 97 -13.70 -9.18 -0.39
N PHE A 98 -12.51 -9.54 -0.84
CA PHE A 98 -11.30 -8.76 -0.64
C PHE A 98 -10.48 -8.67 -1.92
N VAL A 99 -9.79 -7.54 -2.11
CA VAL A 99 -8.80 -7.40 -3.18
C VAL A 99 -7.48 -6.98 -2.55
N ILE A 100 -6.45 -7.76 -2.80
CA ILE A 100 -5.09 -7.57 -2.33
C ILE A 100 -4.23 -7.06 -3.47
N ALA A 101 -3.39 -6.06 -3.21
CA ALA A 101 -2.34 -5.62 -4.13
C ALA A 101 -0.97 -5.88 -3.50
N GLY A 102 0.01 -6.20 -4.35
CA GLY A 102 1.35 -6.51 -3.90
C GLY A 102 2.33 -6.68 -5.06
N GLU A 103 3.28 -7.56 -4.89
CA GLU A 103 4.24 -7.92 -5.92
C GLU A 103 4.45 -9.43 -5.98
N THR A 104 4.83 -9.93 -7.16
CA THR A 104 5.15 -11.34 -7.40
C THR A 104 6.43 -11.48 -8.19
N PHE A 105 7.31 -12.35 -7.73
CA PHE A 105 8.46 -12.87 -8.47
C PHE A 105 8.15 -14.20 -9.15
N SER A 106 6.99 -14.78 -8.86
CA SER A 106 6.55 -16.08 -9.33
C SER A 106 5.81 -16.02 -10.66
N PHE A 107 5.09 -14.93 -10.91
CA PHE A 107 4.22 -14.77 -12.08
C PHE A 107 4.60 -13.50 -12.86
N GLY A 108 4.18 -13.44 -14.14
CA GLY A 108 4.42 -12.26 -14.98
C GLY A 108 5.64 -12.40 -15.88
N ARG A 109 6.22 -11.25 -16.28
CA ARG A 109 7.25 -11.19 -17.34
C ARG A 109 8.59 -10.64 -16.88
N GLY A 110 8.63 -9.94 -15.74
CA GLY A 110 9.77 -9.18 -15.27
C GLY A 110 10.61 -9.86 -14.19
N GLN A 111 11.29 -9.01 -13.45
CA GLN A 111 11.95 -9.44 -12.22
C GLN A 111 10.92 -9.69 -11.13
N ASN A 112 9.99 -8.74 -10.94
CA ASN A 112 8.77 -8.83 -10.17
C ASN A 112 7.71 -7.95 -10.83
N ASP A 113 6.46 -8.35 -10.74
CA ASP A 113 5.31 -7.66 -11.32
C ASP A 113 4.30 -7.31 -10.22
N ILE A 114 3.46 -6.28 -10.42
CA ILE A 114 2.32 -6.01 -9.54
C ILE A 114 1.45 -7.26 -9.48
N TYR A 115 1.14 -7.74 -8.28
CA TYR A 115 0.28 -8.89 -8.07
C TYR A 115 -1.05 -8.44 -7.46
N VAL A 116 -2.16 -8.84 -8.07
CA VAL A 116 -3.50 -8.54 -7.57
C VAL A 116 -4.28 -9.83 -7.41
N ILE A 117 -4.83 -10.04 -6.21
CA ILE A 117 -5.59 -11.24 -5.85
C ILE A 117 -6.99 -10.82 -5.40
N LYS A 118 -8.02 -11.41 -6.00
CA LYS A 118 -9.41 -11.27 -5.57
C LYS A 118 -9.86 -12.51 -4.82
N LEU A 119 -10.43 -12.30 -3.64
CA LEU A 119 -10.98 -13.33 -2.77
C LEU A 119 -12.48 -13.11 -2.55
N ASP A 120 -13.20 -14.18 -2.25
CA ASP A 120 -14.51 -14.12 -1.63
C ASP A 120 -14.41 -13.78 -0.12
N SER A 121 -15.53 -13.66 0.57
CA SER A 121 -15.58 -13.37 2.02
C SER A 121 -14.99 -14.47 2.90
N LEU A 122 -14.88 -15.70 2.40
CA LEU A 122 -14.29 -16.86 3.09
C LEU A 122 -12.80 -17.01 2.79
N GLY A 123 -12.22 -16.09 2.02
CA GLY A 123 -10.83 -16.11 1.63
C GLY A 123 -10.50 -17.04 0.48
N ASN A 124 -11.47 -17.59 -0.25
CA ASN A 124 -11.19 -18.41 -1.43
C ASN A 124 -10.87 -17.50 -2.63
N LYS A 125 -9.84 -17.88 -3.40
CA LYS A 125 -9.40 -17.10 -4.56
C LYS A 125 -10.43 -17.21 -5.69
N ILE A 126 -10.92 -16.04 -6.16
CA ILE A 126 -11.80 -15.91 -7.32
C ILE A 126 -10.93 -15.76 -8.59
N TRP A 127 -9.98 -14.84 -8.55
CA TRP A 127 -8.99 -14.63 -9.61
C TRP A 127 -7.71 -14.02 -9.04
N ASP A 128 -6.62 -14.14 -9.78
CA ASP A 128 -5.40 -13.40 -9.60
C ASP A 128 -4.78 -13.00 -10.93
N ASN A 129 -4.11 -11.87 -10.97
CA ASN A 129 -3.43 -11.36 -12.15
C ASN A 129 -2.12 -10.66 -11.78
N SER A 130 -1.15 -10.71 -12.69
CA SER A 130 0.08 -9.94 -12.60
C SER A 130 0.18 -8.91 -13.71
N PHE A 131 0.74 -7.72 -13.38
CA PHE A 131 0.84 -6.60 -14.29
C PHE A 131 2.24 -5.99 -14.19
N GLY A 132 2.91 -5.87 -15.31
CA GLY A 132 4.25 -5.29 -15.37
C GLY A 132 4.92 -5.47 -16.73
N GLY A 133 6.18 -5.10 -16.77
CA GLY A 133 7.02 -5.17 -17.94
C GLY A 133 8.19 -6.16 -17.79
N LEU A 134 9.40 -5.75 -18.17
CA LEU A 134 10.59 -6.62 -18.08
C LEU A 134 11.46 -6.33 -16.84
N ALA A 135 11.21 -5.24 -16.12
CA ALA A 135 11.96 -4.87 -14.95
C ALA A 135 11.15 -5.13 -13.66
N GLN A 136 11.09 -4.19 -12.75
CA GLN A 136 10.42 -4.33 -11.45
C GLN A 136 9.19 -3.43 -11.37
N GLU A 137 8.08 -4.00 -10.96
CA GLU A 137 6.84 -3.30 -10.64
C GLU A 137 6.32 -3.76 -9.28
N VAL A 138 5.83 -2.80 -8.48
CA VAL A 138 5.25 -3.06 -7.16
C VAL A 138 3.96 -2.27 -6.98
N GLY A 139 2.91 -2.92 -6.49
CA GLY A 139 1.66 -2.27 -6.09
C GLY A 139 1.63 -2.07 -4.57
N TYR A 140 1.88 -0.85 -4.10
CA TYR A 140 1.99 -0.56 -2.67
C TYR A 140 0.65 -0.22 -2.01
N ALA A 141 -0.32 0.30 -2.77
CA ALA A 141 -1.64 0.63 -2.23
C ALA A 141 -2.75 0.38 -3.25
N ILE A 142 -3.96 0.20 -2.74
CA ILE A 142 -5.17 -0.07 -3.53
C ILE A 142 -6.35 0.73 -2.99
N SER A 143 -7.21 1.21 -3.90
CA SER A 143 -8.46 1.87 -3.59
C SER A 143 -9.57 1.36 -4.50
N LYS A 144 -10.81 1.31 -3.98
CA LYS A 144 -11.99 1.07 -4.80
C LYS A 144 -12.26 2.25 -5.74
N HIS A 145 -12.74 1.95 -6.93
CA HIS A 145 -13.21 2.93 -7.90
C HIS A 145 -14.73 2.80 -8.06
N ASP A 146 -15.44 3.92 -8.33
CA ASP A 146 -16.91 3.97 -8.32
C ASP A 146 -17.58 3.10 -9.40
N ASP A 147 -16.87 2.76 -10.44
CA ASP A 147 -17.36 1.86 -11.50
C ASP A 147 -17.33 0.36 -11.11
N GLY A 148 -16.94 0.05 -9.88
CA GLY A 148 -16.78 -1.32 -9.38
C GLY A 148 -15.37 -1.90 -9.56
N GLY A 149 -14.46 -1.18 -10.20
CA GLY A 149 -13.05 -1.54 -10.37
C GLY A 149 -12.15 -1.05 -9.23
N TYR A 150 -10.84 -1.05 -9.50
CA TYR A 150 -9.82 -0.71 -8.50
C TYR A 150 -8.70 0.11 -9.12
N LEU A 151 -8.13 1.02 -8.33
CA LEU A 151 -6.89 1.72 -8.62
C LEU A 151 -5.79 1.14 -7.74
N ILE A 152 -4.70 0.71 -8.34
CA ILE A 152 -3.49 0.26 -7.66
C ILE A 152 -2.40 1.29 -7.94
N VAL A 153 -1.70 1.73 -6.89
CA VAL A 153 -0.59 2.68 -7.03
C VAL A 153 0.70 2.09 -6.51
N GLY A 154 1.82 2.52 -7.08
CA GLY A 154 3.12 2.00 -6.69
C GLY A 154 4.27 2.53 -7.53
N GLN A 155 5.17 1.65 -7.95
CA GLN A 155 6.31 2.02 -8.79
C GLN A 155 6.48 1.08 -9.98
N THR A 156 7.09 1.60 -11.03
CA THR A 156 7.55 0.83 -12.20
C THR A 156 8.97 1.22 -12.59
N LYS A 157 9.77 0.22 -12.98
CA LYS A 157 11.08 0.41 -13.62
C LYS A 157 11.07 0.02 -15.10
N SER A 158 9.95 -0.52 -15.58
CA SER A 158 9.79 -0.92 -16.98
C SER A 158 9.32 0.23 -17.86
N TYR A 159 8.62 1.20 -17.28
CA TYR A 159 7.92 2.25 -18.01
C TYR A 159 8.20 3.61 -17.40
N GLY A 160 7.96 4.68 -18.20
CA GLY A 160 8.15 6.05 -17.75
C GLY A 160 9.43 6.68 -18.29
N LYS A 161 9.96 7.69 -17.58
CA LYS A 161 11.09 8.52 -18.04
C LYS A 161 12.34 8.38 -17.18
N GLY A 162 12.21 7.80 -15.99
CA GLY A 162 13.25 7.77 -14.97
C GLY A 162 13.86 6.42 -14.72
N SER A 163 14.59 6.33 -13.63
CA SER A 163 15.10 5.05 -13.11
C SER A 163 14.00 4.25 -12.43
N SER A 164 12.96 4.91 -11.97
CA SER A 164 11.69 4.38 -11.50
C SER A 164 10.65 5.51 -11.57
N ASP A 165 9.43 5.20 -11.97
CA ASP A 165 8.32 6.15 -12.02
C ASP A 165 7.14 5.65 -11.17
N GLY A 166 6.35 6.58 -10.64
CA GLY A 166 5.08 6.26 -10.01
C GLY A 166 4.12 5.66 -11.03
N ILE A 167 3.47 4.55 -10.70
CA ILE A 167 2.46 3.90 -11.55
C ILE A 167 1.08 3.99 -10.91
N ILE A 168 0.08 4.22 -11.73
CA ILE A 168 -1.33 4.00 -11.40
C ILE A 168 -1.89 3.01 -12.41
N LEU A 169 -2.34 1.88 -11.91
CA LEU A 169 -2.98 0.82 -12.66
C LEU A 169 -4.47 0.80 -12.33
N LYS A 170 -5.33 0.96 -13.34
CA LYS A 170 -6.78 0.78 -13.23
C LYS A 170 -7.17 -0.58 -13.78
N ILE A 171 -7.89 -1.35 -12.96
CA ILE A 171 -8.49 -2.62 -13.35
C ILE A 171 -10.01 -2.60 -13.10
N ASN A 172 -10.76 -3.35 -13.90
CA ASN A 172 -12.19 -3.56 -13.66
C ASN A 172 -12.45 -4.60 -12.56
N SER A 173 -13.70 -4.85 -12.23
CA SER A 173 -14.11 -5.83 -11.19
C SER A 173 -13.70 -7.28 -11.50
N GLN A 174 -13.43 -7.62 -12.77
CA GLN A 174 -12.95 -8.92 -13.21
C GLN A 174 -11.42 -9.03 -13.22
N GLY A 175 -10.70 -7.98 -12.76
CA GLY A 175 -9.25 -7.95 -12.73
C GLY A 175 -8.58 -7.68 -14.08
N GLN A 176 -9.32 -7.22 -15.09
CA GLN A 176 -8.76 -6.87 -16.39
C GLN A 176 -8.26 -5.43 -16.39
N LYS A 177 -7.06 -5.20 -16.93
CA LYS A 177 -6.50 -3.86 -17.05
C LYS A 177 -7.34 -3.00 -18.00
N GLU A 178 -7.76 -1.84 -17.53
CA GLU A 178 -8.43 -0.83 -18.35
C GLU A 178 -7.44 0.22 -18.83
N TRP A 179 -6.61 0.73 -17.93
CA TRP A 179 -5.52 1.66 -18.26
C TRP A 179 -4.41 1.61 -17.23
N GLU A 180 -3.26 2.13 -17.60
CA GLU A 180 -2.16 2.45 -16.70
C GLU A 180 -1.57 3.80 -17.08
N LYS A 181 -1.07 4.54 -16.08
CA LYS A 181 -0.40 5.83 -16.26
C LYS A 181 0.85 5.89 -15.40
N HIS A 182 1.86 6.60 -15.91
CA HIS A 182 3.16 6.74 -15.27
C HIS A 182 3.40 8.21 -14.96
N TYR A 183 3.90 8.46 -13.74
CA TYR A 183 4.09 9.80 -13.19
C TYR A 183 5.50 9.93 -12.66
N GLY A 184 6.11 11.07 -12.95
CA GLY A 184 7.48 11.36 -12.57
C GLY A 184 8.28 11.94 -13.73
N GLY A 185 9.59 11.93 -13.58
CA GLY A 185 10.50 12.51 -14.56
C GLY A 185 11.75 11.64 -14.74
N LYS A 186 12.95 12.25 -14.68
CA LYS A 186 14.21 11.51 -14.89
C LYS A 186 14.74 10.82 -13.63
N GLY A 187 14.15 11.12 -12.49
CA GLY A 187 14.61 10.66 -11.18
C GLY A 187 14.06 9.30 -10.78
N LEU A 188 13.94 9.14 -9.49
CA LEU A 188 13.36 7.99 -8.81
C LEU A 188 12.05 8.47 -8.17
N ASP A 189 10.95 8.04 -8.74
CA ASP A 189 9.61 8.47 -8.35
C ASP A 189 8.76 7.25 -7.99
N TYR A 190 7.94 7.33 -6.94
CA TYR A 190 7.05 6.24 -6.54
C TYR A 190 5.89 6.74 -5.69
N PHE A 191 4.83 5.95 -5.63
CA PHE A 191 3.64 6.16 -4.82
C PHE A 191 3.54 5.10 -3.72
N ASN A 192 3.18 5.52 -2.50
CA ASN A 192 3.03 4.64 -1.33
C ASN A 192 1.59 4.48 -0.85
N SER A 193 0.74 5.46 -1.10
CA SER A 193 -0.63 5.46 -0.55
C SER A 193 -1.59 6.15 -1.50
N ILE A 194 -2.84 5.71 -1.47
CA ILE A 194 -3.97 6.31 -2.20
C ILE A 194 -5.15 6.48 -1.26
N LEU A 195 -5.79 7.63 -1.33
CA LEU A 195 -6.97 7.99 -0.55
C LEU A 195 -8.00 8.66 -1.46
N LYS A 196 -9.25 8.20 -1.44
CA LYS A 196 -10.35 8.86 -2.14
C LYS A 196 -10.81 10.08 -1.35
N ASP A 197 -10.96 11.24 -2.01
CA ASP A 197 -11.45 12.48 -1.41
C ASP A 197 -12.99 12.60 -1.48
N ASP A 198 -13.55 13.66 -0.91
CA ASP A 198 -15.01 13.89 -0.92
C ASP A 198 -15.58 14.31 -2.28
N LYS A 199 -14.72 14.66 -3.21
CA LYS A 199 -15.09 15.08 -4.58
C LYS A 199 -14.98 13.92 -5.57
N ASN A 200 -14.79 12.70 -5.07
CA ASN A 200 -14.52 11.50 -5.84
C ASN A 200 -13.19 11.50 -6.61
N ASN A 201 -12.26 12.40 -6.27
CA ASN A 201 -10.89 12.38 -6.76
C ASN A 201 -10.01 11.51 -5.87
N TYR A 202 -8.75 11.33 -6.24
CA TYR A 202 -7.81 10.52 -5.48
C TYR A 202 -6.57 11.33 -5.11
N LEU A 203 -6.26 11.36 -3.82
CA LEU A 203 -5.01 11.88 -3.28
C LEU A 203 -4.02 10.73 -3.15
N ILE A 204 -2.87 10.87 -3.76
CA ILE A 204 -1.82 9.86 -3.81
C ILE A 204 -0.56 10.45 -3.20
N THR A 205 0.10 9.71 -2.33
CA THR A 205 1.33 10.16 -1.68
C THR A 205 2.50 9.25 -1.98
N GLY A 206 3.68 9.82 -1.99
CA GLY A 206 4.90 9.10 -2.24
C GLY A 206 6.14 9.98 -2.14
N SER A 207 7.07 9.77 -3.05
CA SER A 207 8.31 10.52 -3.15
C SER A 207 8.70 10.76 -4.60
N SER A 208 9.26 11.93 -4.90
CA SER A 208 9.80 12.27 -6.21
C SER A 208 11.20 12.85 -6.10
N ARG A 209 12.10 12.37 -6.96
CA ARG A 209 13.45 12.89 -7.15
C ARG A 209 13.62 13.61 -8.49
N SER A 210 12.54 13.83 -9.19
CA SER A 210 12.56 14.38 -10.55
C SER A 210 12.45 15.89 -10.61
N SER A 211 12.00 16.53 -9.55
CA SER A 211 11.67 17.97 -9.52
C SER A 211 12.75 18.85 -8.93
N THR A 212 13.82 18.31 -8.33
CA THR A 212 14.80 19.10 -7.57
C THR A 212 16.24 18.64 -7.75
N GLU A 213 17.18 19.60 -7.68
CA GLU A 213 18.58 19.33 -7.44
C GLU A 213 18.77 19.03 -5.94
N GLY A 214 19.05 17.79 -5.58
CA GLY A 214 19.25 17.38 -4.19
C GLY A 214 18.67 16.01 -3.89
N GLY A 215 18.09 15.85 -2.71
CA GLY A 215 17.41 14.62 -2.28
C GLY A 215 16.00 14.46 -2.86
N SER A 216 15.34 13.36 -2.54
CA SER A 216 13.96 13.14 -2.90
C SER A 216 13.01 14.05 -2.09
N GLN A 217 11.90 14.44 -2.68
CA GLN A 217 10.87 15.26 -2.05
C GLN A 217 9.63 14.42 -1.76
N ALA A 218 9.03 14.62 -0.60
CA ALA A 218 7.72 14.06 -0.29
C ALA A 218 6.70 14.61 -1.30
N TRP A 219 5.91 13.76 -1.91
CA TRP A 219 5.08 14.09 -3.06
C TRP A 219 3.62 13.78 -2.79
N ILE A 220 2.73 14.72 -3.16
CA ILE A 220 1.29 14.53 -3.16
C ILE A 220 0.77 14.87 -4.55
N VAL A 221 -0.02 13.96 -5.11
CA VAL A 221 -0.69 14.13 -6.41
C VAL A 221 -2.18 13.95 -6.19
N ASN A 222 -2.98 14.91 -6.66
CA ASN A 222 -4.43 14.78 -6.77
C ASN A 222 -4.79 14.49 -8.21
N ILE A 223 -5.54 13.42 -8.45
CA ILE A 223 -6.01 13.01 -9.77
C ILE A 223 -7.53 12.90 -9.79
N ASP A 224 -8.11 13.07 -10.98
CA ASP A 224 -9.50 12.72 -11.24
C ASP A 224 -9.70 11.19 -11.38
N THR A 225 -10.93 10.77 -11.65
CA THR A 225 -11.31 9.36 -11.83
C THR A 225 -10.64 8.70 -13.03
N ASP A 226 -10.26 9.48 -14.05
CA ASP A 226 -9.57 8.99 -15.24
C ASP A 226 -8.04 9.02 -15.11
N GLY A 227 -7.51 9.42 -13.94
CA GLY A 227 -6.08 9.49 -13.65
C GLY A 227 -5.41 10.75 -14.21
N TYR A 228 -6.11 11.83 -14.55
CA TYR A 228 -5.47 13.09 -14.92
C TYR A 228 -5.15 13.93 -13.70
N ILE A 229 -3.96 14.53 -13.67
CA ILE A 229 -3.52 15.39 -12.57
C ILE A 229 -4.40 16.64 -12.50
N ILE A 230 -5.02 16.86 -11.34
CA ILE A 230 -5.71 18.09 -11.00
C ILE A 230 -4.71 19.09 -10.41
N TRP A 231 -3.89 18.62 -9.46
CA TRP A 231 -2.74 19.34 -8.91
C TRP A 231 -1.72 18.35 -8.33
N GLU A 232 -0.48 18.80 -8.24
CA GLU A 232 0.59 18.09 -7.56
C GLU A 232 1.49 19.06 -6.82
N ASN A 233 2.00 18.62 -5.67
CA ASN A 233 2.94 19.40 -4.87
C ASN A 233 4.04 18.49 -4.30
N THR A 234 5.24 19.06 -4.22
CA THR A 234 6.37 18.44 -3.53
C THR A 234 6.75 19.22 -2.29
N TYR A 235 7.17 18.51 -1.24
CA TYR A 235 7.51 19.08 0.05
C TYR A 235 8.86 18.54 0.51
N GLY A 236 9.75 19.41 0.89
CA GLY A 236 11.08 19.07 1.36
C GLY A 236 12.10 20.13 1.05
N ASN A 237 13.35 19.82 1.38
CA ASN A 237 14.53 20.60 1.12
C ASN A 237 15.62 19.70 0.50
N THR A 238 16.89 19.89 0.87
CA THR A 238 18.05 19.20 0.28
C THR A 238 18.21 17.73 0.66
N GLY A 239 17.47 17.21 1.65
CA GLY A 239 17.54 15.80 2.09
C GLY A 239 16.46 14.93 1.44
N ASP A 240 16.43 13.65 1.82
CA ASP A 240 15.45 12.71 1.34
C ASP A 240 14.16 12.79 2.17
N ASN A 241 13.04 12.93 1.48
CA ASN A 241 11.70 13.07 2.06
C ASN A 241 10.73 12.17 1.31
N ALA A 242 9.83 11.53 2.05
CA ALA A 242 8.77 10.71 1.49
C ALA A 242 7.53 10.77 2.37
N PHE A 243 6.33 10.73 1.78
CA PHE A 243 5.12 10.37 2.49
C PHE A 243 4.80 8.89 2.29
N ASN A 244 4.56 8.19 3.39
CA ASN A 244 4.21 6.77 3.38
C ASN A 244 2.69 6.55 3.43
N MET A 245 1.97 7.45 4.06
CA MET A 245 0.52 7.34 4.23
C MET A 245 -0.12 8.72 4.34
N MET A 246 -1.39 8.81 3.91
CA MET A 246 -2.26 9.96 4.14
C MET A 246 -3.60 9.50 4.69
N LYS A 247 -4.15 10.28 5.61
CA LYS A 247 -5.50 10.10 6.14
C LYS A 247 -6.24 11.43 6.13
N LYS A 248 -7.56 11.36 5.91
CA LYS A 248 -8.46 12.48 6.10
C LYS A 248 -8.72 12.69 7.59
N VAL A 249 -8.67 13.94 8.03
CA VAL A 249 -9.08 14.36 9.37
C VAL A 249 -10.27 15.30 9.20
N PRO A 250 -11.46 14.93 9.73
CA PRO A 250 -12.64 15.78 9.61
C PRO A 250 -12.35 17.21 10.08
N GLU A 251 -12.86 18.20 9.34
CA GLU A 251 -12.69 19.64 9.58
C GLU A 251 -11.27 20.20 9.41
N PHE A 252 -10.24 19.34 9.38
CA PHE A 252 -8.83 19.77 9.32
C PHE A 252 -8.13 19.45 7.98
N GLY A 253 -8.82 18.80 7.03
CA GLY A 253 -8.22 18.42 5.75
C GLY A 253 -7.53 17.07 5.83
N TYR A 254 -6.24 17.00 5.50
CA TYR A 254 -5.50 15.73 5.40
C TYR A 254 -4.21 15.80 6.21
N ILE A 255 -3.85 14.68 6.85
CA ILE A 255 -2.55 14.50 7.49
C ILE A 255 -1.78 13.45 6.69
N ALA A 256 -0.61 13.83 6.19
CA ALA A 256 0.38 12.96 5.58
C ALA A 256 1.50 12.66 6.58
N ILE A 257 1.91 11.39 6.64
CA ILE A 257 2.97 10.90 7.53
C ILE A 257 4.02 10.18 6.69
N GLY A 258 5.27 10.36 7.04
CA GLY A 258 6.38 9.73 6.35
C GLY A 258 7.72 9.96 7.04
N THR A 259 8.77 10.09 6.24
CA THR A 259 10.15 10.27 6.70
C THR A 259 10.79 11.49 6.07
N SER A 260 11.70 12.12 6.80
CA SER A 260 12.51 13.25 6.33
C SER A 260 13.92 13.19 6.89
N SER A 261 14.92 13.46 6.06
CA SER A 261 16.28 13.75 6.48
C SER A 261 16.66 15.24 6.33
N SER A 262 15.67 16.11 6.02
CA SER A 262 15.90 17.53 5.75
C SER A 262 15.23 18.49 6.73
N PHE A 263 14.05 18.17 7.26
CA PHE A 263 13.32 19.05 8.17
C PHE A 263 13.73 18.81 9.62
N PHE A 264 14.47 19.77 10.21
CA PHE A 264 14.86 19.74 11.63
C PHE A 264 15.44 18.40 12.14
N SER A 265 15.90 17.56 11.22
CA SER A 265 16.43 16.25 11.52
C SER A 265 17.65 16.35 12.43
N LYS A 266 17.59 15.73 13.60
CA LYS A 266 18.72 15.58 14.53
C LYS A 266 19.52 14.29 14.28
N GLY A 267 19.06 13.45 13.35
CA GLY A 267 19.66 12.18 12.99
C GLY A 267 19.79 12.02 11.47
N LYS A 268 19.86 10.77 11.00
CA LYS A 268 19.87 10.47 9.56
C LYS A 268 18.50 10.61 8.93
N SER A 269 17.44 10.30 9.67
CA SER A 269 16.06 10.42 9.24
C SER A 269 15.14 10.48 10.47
N ASP A 270 14.11 11.33 10.40
CA ASP A 270 13.09 11.51 11.43
C ASP A 270 11.69 11.32 10.83
N VAL A 271 10.69 11.21 11.71
CA VAL A 271 9.28 11.17 11.29
C VAL A 271 8.87 12.53 10.74
N LEU A 272 8.30 12.53 9.54
CA LEU A 272 7.66 13.67 8.92
C LEU A 272 6.15 13.56 9.12
N MET A 273 5.53 14.59 9.70
CA MET A 273 4.07 14.72 9.78
C MET A 273 3.67 16.10 9.27
N MET A 274 2.72 16.16 8.35
CA MET A 274 2.31 17.40 7.72
C MET A 274 0.78 17.42 7.54
N GLN A 275 0.16 18.56 7.89
CA GLN A 275 -1.22 18.83 7.53
C GLN A 275 -1.29 19.64 6.24
N VAL A 276 -2.17 19.22 5.33
CA VAL A 276 -2.50 19.95 4.10
C VAL A 276 -4.00 20.13 3.95
N ASP A 277 -4.41 21.21 3.30
CA ASP A 277 -5.79 21.43 2.90
C ASP A 277 -6.17 20.62 1.64
N SER A 278 -7.40 20.76 1.15
CA SER A 278 -7.90 20.05 -0.05
C SER A 278 -7.22 20.47 -1.35
N MET A 279 -6.44 21.53 -1.36
CA MET A 279 -5.65 22.01 -2.51
C MET A 279 -4.15 21.68 -2.37
N GLY A 280 -3.76 20.95 -1.33
CA GLY A 280 -2.38 20.61 -1.05
C GLY A 280 -1.57 21.73 -0.41
N ASN A 281 -2.18 22.83 0.04
CA ASN A 281 -1.44 23.86 0.76
C ASN A 281 -1.08 23.38 2.16
N LYS A 282 0.21 23.48 2.48
CA LYS A 282 0.71 23.14 3.82
C LYS A 282 0.12 24.07 4.88
N GLN A 283 -0.48 23.50 5.93
CA GLN A 283 -1.01 24.21 7.07
C GLN A 283 0.00 24.23 8.22
N TRP A 284 0.60 23.08 8.53
CA TRP A 284 1.70 22.94 9.49
C TRP A 284 2.60 21.72 9.15
N LEU A 285 3.76 21.67 9.79
CA LEU A 285 4.79 20.64 9.69
C LEU A 285 5.22 20.23 11.11
#